data_c3a1774a44e1e222fa9ab51a1bd5f7c6
#
_entry.id   c3a1774a44e1e222fa9ab51a1bd5f7c6
#
_cell.length_a   1.000
_cell.length_b   1.000
_cell.length_c   1.000
_cell.angle_alpha   90.00
_cell.angle_beta   90.00
_cell.angle_gamma   90.00
#
_symmetry.space_group_name_H-M   'P 1'
#
loop_
_entity.id
_entity.type
_entity.pdbx_description
1 polymer ?
#
loop_
_entity_poly.entity_id
_entity_poly.type
_entity_poly.pdbx_seq_one_letter_code
_entity_poly.pdbx_strand_id
1 'polypeptide(L)'
;MKIVCVSASQVPSDTANSIQVMKVCQAFAQLGHEPILLVPGTQPSNLQPSTLQTHYGLTISFPVEWLPGSRRLFPWIAVRRARALNADLLYAWPVQSAALGLLIGMPVMLEMHDLPAGSFGPLWYRLFLRLPGKKRLLPITHALRRELECRYRPILPDGDVVIAPDGVDLERYEHLPDPESARRQLGLPPGLTVVCTGHLYAGRGAHLFLTLAAGFPKINFLWVGGRPQDVEDWRSRASAAGLQNLTYTGFLPNERIPLYQAAADILLMPYERTVSTSSGGNTVEICSPMKMFEYMAAGRAILSSDLPVLREVLNEHNAFFCPPGDSGAWKKSLSLLSADSKRRQALGQCARADVERYSWLSRARQSLENFGC
;
A
#
# COMPACT_ATOMS: atom_id res chain seq x y z
N MET A 1 -3.78 -6.28 -24.70
CA MET A 1 -5.16 -6.44 -24.19
C MET A 1 -5.65 -5.09 -23.69
N LYS A 2 -6.92 -4.83 -23.91
CA LYS A 2 -7.63 -3.71 -23.29
C LYS A 2 -8.15 -4.15 -21.91
N ILE A 3 -7.57 -3.62 -20.84
CA ILE A 3 -7.93 -3.97 -19.47
C ILE A 3 -8.74 -2.81 -18.86
N VAL A 4 -10.02 -3.04 -18.61
CA VAL A 4 -10.81 -2.03 -17.91
C VAL A 4 -10.76 -2.30 -16.40
N CYS A 5 -10.17 -1.37 -15.67
CA CYS A 5 -10.00 -1.40 -14.24
C CYS A 5 -11.16 -0.63 -13.57
N VAL A 6 -11.89 -1.26 -12.66
CA VAL A 6 -13.03 -0.64 -11.96
C VAL A 6 -12.73 -0.52 -10.48
N SER A 7 -12.63 0.71 -9.97
CA SER A 7 -12.39 0.96 -8.55
C SER A 7 -13.40 1.95 -7.98
N ALA A 8 -13.83 1.70 -6.74
CA ALA A 8 -14.67 2.63 -5.97
C ALA A 8 -13.85 3.74 -5.27
N SER A 9 -12.53 3.81 -5.52
CA SER A 9 -11.65 4.82 -4.96
C SER A 9 -11.97 6.20 -5.51
N GLN A 10 -11.82 7.21 -4.67
CA GLN A 10 -11.79 8.60 -5.13
C GLN A 10 -10.41 8.89 -5.76
N VAL A 11 -10.41 9.49 -6.94
CA VAL A 11 -9.19 9.90 -7.68
C VAL A 11 -9.37 11.36 -8.12
N PRO A 12 -8.41 12.27 -7.77
CA PRO A 12 -7.26 12.06 -6.90
C PRO A 12 -7.63 11.94 -5.41
N SER A 13 -6.78 11.27 -4.63
CA SER A 13 -6.92 11.14 -3.18
C SER A 13 -5.59 10.71 -2.54
N ASP A 14 -5.39 11.10 -1.28
CA ASP A 14 -4.20 10.78 -0.48
C ASP A 14 -4.25 9.39 0.16
N THR A 15 -5.31 8.62 -0.12
CA THR A 15 -5.50 7.31 0.48
C THR A 15 -4.63 6.25 -0.18
N ALA A 16 -4.14 5.29 0.63
CA ALA A 16 -3.36 4.16 0.15
C ALA A 16 -4.07 3.39 -0.97
N ASN A 17 -5.39 3.20 -0.85
CA ASN A 17 -6.20 2.53 -1.85
C ASN A 17 -6.18 3.26 -3.22
N SER A 18 -6.24 4.59 -3.22
CA SER A 18 -6.14 5.39 -4.45
C SER A 18 -4.76 5.25 -5.11
N ILE A 19 -3.69 5.29 -4.31
CA ILE A 19 -2.32 5.09 -4.80
C ILE A 19 -2.16 3.70 -5.40
N GLN A 20 -2.61 2.68 -4.72
CA GLN A 20 -2.53 1.29 -5.13
C GLN A 20 -3.22 1.04 -6.49
N VAL A 21 -4.44 1.53 -6.66
CA VAL A 21 -5.21 1.41 -7.92
C VAL A 21 -4.46 2.05 -9.09
N MET A 22 -3.89 3.23 -8.88
CA MET A 22 -3.11 3.92 -9.91
C MET A 22 -1.82 3.18 -10.26
N LYS A 23 -1.14 2.58 -9.27
CA LYS A 23 0.07 1.77 -9.49
C LYS A 23 -0.22 0.47 -10.24
N VAL A 24 -1.33 -0.20 -9.96
CA VAL A 24 -1.76 -1.40 -10.69
C VAL A 24 -2.04 -1.07 -12.16
N CYS A 25 -2.77 0.02 -12.43
CA CYS A 25 -3.03 0.45 -13.80
C CYS A 25 -1.74 0.82 -14.54
N GLN A 26 -0.82 1.54 -13.88
CA GLN A 26 0.49 1.82 -14.45
C GLN A 26 1.25 0.55 -14.82
N ALA A 27 1.26 -0.44 -13.95
CA ALA A 27 1.96 -1.70 -14.19
C ALA A 27 1.40 -2.46 -15.41
N PHE A 28 0.08 -2.43 -15.64
CA PHE A 28 -0.49 -2.97 -16.88
C PHE A 28 -0.05 -2.19 -18.11
N ALA A 29 0.04 -0.85 -18.02
CA ALA A 29 0.56 -0.03 -19.12
C ALA A 29 2.04 -0.33 -19.41
N GLN A 30 2.86 -0.52 -18.38
CA GLN A 30 4.27 -0.91 -18.51
C GLN A 30 4.45 -2.29 -19.17
N LEU A 31 3.49 -3.20 -19.00
CA LEU A 31 3.46 -4.50 -19.69
C LEU A 31 2.98 -4.42 -21.15
N GLY A 32 2.67 -3.21 -21.66
CA GLY A 32 2.18 -3.01 -23.03
C GLY A 32 0.68 -3.32 -23.20
N HIS A 33 -0.09 -3.36 -22.12
CA HIS A 33 -1.54 -3.41 -22.17
C HIS A 33 -2.16 -2.01 -22.24
N GLU A 34 -3.45 -1.94 -22.54
CA GLU A 34 -4.23 -0.69 -22.61
C GLU A 34 -5.18 -0.60 -21.40
N PRO A 35 -4.68 -0.18 -20.20
CA PRO A 35 -5.54 -0.02 -19.04
C PRO A 35 -6.40 1.24 -19.18
N ILE A 36 -7.67 1.13 -18.77
CA ILE A 36 -8.59 2.25 -18.61
C ILE A 36 -9.18 2.15 -17.21
N LEU A 37 -8.94 3.16 -16.36
CA LEU A 37 -9.46 3.16 -15.00
C LEU A 37 -10.80 3.87 -14.95
N LEU A 38 -11.83 3.18 -14.47
CA LEU A 38 -13.16 3.72 -14.19
C LEU A 38 -13.34 3.97 -12.69
N VAL A 39 -13.66 5.20 -12.32
CA VAL A 39 -13.89 5.62 -10.93
C VAL A 39 -15.21 6.38 -10.78
N PRO A 40 -15.86 6.37 -9.58
CA PRO A 40 -17.09 7.13 -9.38
C PRO A 40 -16.83 8.63 -9.24
N GLY A 41 -17.76 9.45 -9.72
CA GLY A 41 -17.74 10.90 -9.54
C GLY A 41 -17.68 11.68 -10.86
N THR A 42 -17.20 12.90 -10.77
CA THR A 42 -16.98 13.80 -11.89
C THR A 42 -15.51 14.18 -11.94
N GLN A 43 -14.99 14.32 -13.16
CA GLN A 43 -13.61 14.78 -13.35
C GLN A 43 -13.44 16.18 -12.73
N PRO A 44 -12.41 16.40 -11.91
CA PRO A 44 -12.09 17.73 -11.40
C PRO A 44 -11.79 18.70 -12.56
N SER A 45 -12.33 19.92 -12.49
CA SER A 45 -12.36 20.88 -13.60
C SER A 45 -10.99 21.27 -14.17
N ASN A 46 -9.93 21.20 -13.35
CA ASN A 46 -8.57 21.63 -13.73
C ASN A 46 -7.55 20.51 -13.62
N LEU A 47 -7.98 19.24 -13.68
CA LEU A 47 -7.08 18.11 -13.51
C LEU A 47 -6.30 17.85 -14.80
N GLN A 48 -5.00 18.12 -14.76
CA GLN A 48 -4.05 17.76 -15.81
C GLN A 48 -3.53 16.32 -15.57
N PRO A 49 -3.25 15.53 -16.63
CA PRO A 49 -2.59 14.22 -16.48
C PRO A 49 -1.27 14.29 -15.72
N SER A 50 -0.47 15.33 -15.92
CA SER A 50 0.77 15.59 -15.19
C SER A 50 0.56 15.75 -13.68
N THR A 51 -0.58 16.33 -13.26
CA THR A 51 -0.93 16.45 -11.84
C THR A 51 -1.13 15.06 -11.20
N LEU A 52 -1.78 14.13 -11.91
CA LEU A 52 -1.91 12.74 -11.43
C LEU A 52 -0.56 12.03 -11.39
N GLN A 53 0.30 12.25 -12.39
CA GLN A 53 1.64 11.66 -12.41
C GLN A 53 2.45 12.09 -11.19
N THR A 54 2.55 13.38 -10.91
CA THR A 54 3.27 13.90 -9.73
C THR A 54 2.65 13.42 -8.42
N HIS A 55 1.31 13.52 -8.30
CA HIS A 55 0.60 13.14 -7.07
C HIS A 55 0.83 11.68 -6.68
N TYR A 56 0.75 10.77 -7.67
CA TYR A 56 0.90 9.33 -7.46
C TYR A 56 2.32 8.80 -7.76
N GLY A 57 3.22 9.65 -8.24
CA GLY A 57 4.57 9.27 -8.67
C GLY A 57 4.53 8.25 -9.81
N LEU A 58 3.73 8.52 -10.86
CA LEU A 58 3.60 7.64 -12.01
C LEU A 58 4.64 8.00 -13.08
N THR A 59 5.20 6.99 -13.73
CA THR A 59 6.14 7.14 -14.87
C THR A 59 5.44 7.05 -16.21
N ILE A 60 4.27 6.40 -16.27
CA ILE A 60 3.45 6.25 -17.48
C ILE A 60 2.03 6.73 -17.18
N SER A 61 1.44 7.48 -18.10
CA SER A 61 0.04 7.90 -18.06
C SER A 61 -0.86 6.86 -18.71
N PHE A 62 -2.09 6.78 -18.24
CA PHE A 62 -3.16 5.96 -18.80
C PHE A 62 -4.51 6.69 -18.62
N PRO A 63 -5.54 6.35 -19.40
CA PRO A 63 -6.87 6.95 -19.27
C PRO A 63 -7.53 6.69 -17.92
N VAL A 64 -8.10 7.73 -17.33
CA VAL A 64 -8.98 7.67 -16.16
C VAL A 64 -10.31 8.28 -16.56
N GLU A 65 -11.40 7.54 -16.39
CA GLU A 65 -12.76 8.02 -16.64
C GLU A 65 -13.55 8.11 -15.33
N TRP A 66 -14.12 9.27 -15.08
CA TRP A 66 -15.02 9.49 -13.94
C TRP A 66 -16.46 9.27 -14.39
N LEU A 67 -17.14 8.33 -13.72
CA LEU A 67 -18.51 7.96 -14.04
C LEU A 67 -19.46 8.64 -13.06
N PRO A 68 -20.29 9.60 -13.53
CA PRO A 68 -21.24 10.27 -12.68
C PRO A 68 -22.38 9.32 -12.26
N GLY A 69 -22.99 9.60 -11.12
CA GLY A 69 -24.12 8.86 -10.63
C GLY A 69 -24.00 8.42 -9.18
N SER A 70 -25.01 7.67 -8.70
CA SER A 70 -25.01 7.14 -7.35
C SER A 70 -23.95 6.08 -7.12
N ARG A 71 -23.25 6.13 -5.99
CA ARG A 71 -22.28 5.08 -5.59
C ARG A 71 -22.87 3.67 -5.60
N ARG A 72 -24.18 3.53 -5.35
CA ARG A 72 -24.87 2.22 -5.37
C ARG A 72 -25.01 1.66 -6.79
N LEU A 73 -25.17 2.51 -7.79
CA LEU A 73 -25.31 2.13 -9.19
C LEU A 73 -23.94 2.07 -9.91
N PHE A 74 -22.90 2.62 -9.33
CA PHE A 74 -21.56 2.68 -9.94
C PHE A 74 -21.07 1.33 -10.45
N PRO A 75 -21.15 0.19 -9.72
CA PRO A 75 -20.69 -1.09 -10.22
C PRO A 75 -21.35 -1.49 -11.54
N TRP A 76 -22.63 -1.24 -11.67
CA TRP A 76 -23.40 -1.55 -12.88
C TRP A 76 -23.08 -0.61 -14.04
N ILE A 77 -22.97 0.69 -13.78
CA ILE A 77 -22.58 1.70 -14.78
C ILE A 77 -21.17 1.39 -15.30
N ALA A 78 -20.24 1.07 -14.42
CA ALA A 78 -18.86 0.75 -14.77
C ALA A 78 -18.75 -0.52 -15.62
N VAL A 79 -19.50 -1.57 -15.30
CA VAL A 79 -19.49 -2.82 -16.08
C VAL A 79 -20.10 -2.60 -17.47
N ARG A 80 -21.20 -1.83 -17.59
CA ARG A 80 -21.74 -1.45 -18.90
C ARG A 80 -20.75 -0.62 -19.72
N ARG A 81 -20.03 0.30 -19.07
CA ARG A 81 -18.99 1.09 -19.71
C ARG A 81 -17.84 0.22 -20.20
N ALA A 82 -17.37 -0.72 -19.37
CA ALA A 82 -16.34 -1.69 -19.75
C ALA A 82 -16.72 -2.52 -20.99
N ARG A 83 -17.97 -2.99 -21.06
CA ARG A 83 -18.49 -3.68 -22.24
C ARG A 83 -18.53 -2.78 -23.48
N ALA A 84 -18.97 -1.53 -23.34
CA ALA A 84 -19.01 -0.56 -24.44
C ALA A 84 -17.61 -0.18 -24.95
N LEU A 85 -16.59 -0.29 -24.10
CA LEU A 85 -15.19 -0.12 -24.46
C LEU A 85 -14.57 -1.34 -25.14
N ASN A 86 -15.30 -2.44 -25.29
CA ASN A 86 -14.81 -3.73 -25.77
C ASN A 86 -13.60 -4.22 -24.95
N ALA A 87 -13.74 -4.24 -23.63
CA ALA A 87 -12.68 -4.72 -22.76
C ALA A 87 -12.43 -6.22 -22.93
N ASP A 88 -11.17 -6.61 -23.08
CA ASP A 88 -10.75 -8.02 -23.10
C ASP A 88 -10.80 -8.61 -21.68
N LEU A 89 -10.54 -7.76 -20.66
CA LEU A 89 -10.50 -8.13 -19.25
C LEU A 89 -11.13 -7.04 -18.39
N LEU A 90 -11.99 -7.44 -17.46
CA LEU A 90 -12.47 -6.62 -16.37
C LEU A 90 -11.64 -6.88 -15.11
N TYR A 91 -10.84 -5.91 -14.68
CA TYR A 91 -10.12 -5.95 -13.41
C TYR A 91 -10.89 -5.14 -12.37
N ALA A 92 -11.39 -5.76 -11.33
CA ALA A 92 -12.30 -5.12 -10.38
C ALA A 92 -11.84 -5.23 -8.93
N TRP A 93 -11.97 -4.12 -8.17
CA TRP A 93 -11.90 -4.11 -6.72
C TRP A 93 -13.28 -4.27 -6.08
N PRO A 94 -14.39 -3.67 -6.60
CA PRO A 94 -15.72 -3.93 -6.07
C PRO A 94 -16.21 -5.33 -6.48
N VAL A 95 -16.56 -6.15 -5.49
CA VAL A 95 -17.09 -7.51 -5.70
C VAL A 95 -18.34 -7.49 -6.59
N GLN A 96 -19.16 -6.44 -6.48
CA GLN A 96 -20.34 -6.24 -7.31
C GLN A 96 -19.98 -6.13 -8.80
N SER A 97 -18.96 -5.34 -9.12
CA SER A 97 -18.49 -5.19 -10.51
C SER A 97 -17.97 -6.52 -11.07
N ALA A 98 -17.25 -7.28 -10.25
CA ALA A 98 -16.74 -8.59 -10.64
C ALA A 98 -17.89 -9.58 -10.96
N ALA A 99 -18.88 -9.69 -10.08
CA ALA A 99 -20.02 -10.57 -10.29
C ALA A 99 -20.87 -10.13 -11.52
N LEU A 100 -21.12 -8.83 -11.68
CA LEU A 100 -21.83 -8.28 -12.82
C LEU A 100 -21.08 -8.51 -14.14
N GLY A 101 -19.74 -8.39 -14.12
CA GLY A 101 -18.90 -8.69 -15.29
C GLY A 101 -19.07 -10.15 -15.77
N LEU A 102 -19.03 -11.11 -14.82
CA LEU A 102 -19.26 -12.53 -15.13
C LEU A 102 -20.69 -12.78 -15.68
N LEU A 103 -21.71 -12.12 -15.11
CA LEU A 103 -23.09 -12.26 -15.60
C LEU A 103 -23.27 -11.85 -17.06
N ILE A 104 -22.45 -10.93 -17.55
CA ILE A 104 -22.48 -10.52 -18.96
C ILE A 104 -21.39 -11.18 -19.81
N GLY A 105 -20.75 -12.24 -19.28
CA GLY A 105 -19.80 -13.08 -20.00
C GLY A 105 -18.39 -12.50 -20.20
N MET A 106 -17.99 -11.50 -19.40
CA MET A 106 -16.62 -10.96 -19.46
C MET A 106 -15.64 -11.83 -18.66
N PRO A 107 -14.38 -11.98 -19.10
CA PRO A 107 -13.29 -12.43 -18.21
C PRO A 107 -13.08 -11.44 -17.07
N VAL A 108 -12.91 -11.94 -15.83
CA VAL A 108 -12.85 -11.10 -14.63
C VAL A 108 -11.69 -11.46 -13.72
N MET A 109 -10.96 -10.46 -13.27
CA MET A 109 -10.08 -10.54 -12.10
C MET A 109 -10.68 -9.72 -10.95
N LEU A 110 -10.82 -10.34 -9.79
CA LEU A 110 -11.28 -9.69 -8.56
C LEU A 110 -10.12 -9.56 -7.58
N GLU A 111 -9.72 -8.33 -7.30
CA GLU A 111 -8.72 -8.05 -6.27
C GLU A 111 -9.41 -7.75 -4.93
N MET A 112 -8.93 -8.43 -3.87
CA MET A 112 -9.51 -8.30 -2.53
C MET A 112 -8.46 -7.80 -1.54
N HIS A 113 -8.80 -6.70 -0.85
CA HIS A 113 -7.99 -6.07 0.21
C HIS A 113 -8.55 -6.29 1.60
N ASP A 114 -9.80 -6.73 1.68
CA ASP A 114 -10.54 -6.98 2.91
C ASP A 114 -11.61 -8.04 2.67
N LEU A 115 -12.23 -8.49 3.71
CA LEU A 115 -13.41 -9.34 3.62
C LEU A 115 -14.59 -8.57 3.00
N PRO A 116 -15.47 -9.28 2.27
CA PRO A 116 -16.67 -8.66 1.71
C PRO A 116 -17.50 -7.95 2.79
N ALA A 117 -17.58 -6.62 2.72
CA ALA A 117 -18.19 -5.78 3.74
C ALA A 117 -19.66 -5.43 3.45
N GLY A 118 -20.36 -4.96 4.49
CA GLY A 118 -21.76 -4.54 4.43
C GLY A 118 -22.75 -5.70 4.27
N SER A 119 -24.04 -5.38 4.31
CA SER A 119 -25.13 -6.40 4.31
C SER A 119 -25.16 -7.26 3.04
N PHE A 120 -24.75 -6.73 1.89
CA PHE A 120 -24.80 -7.41 0.60
C PHE A 120 -23.44 -7.88 0.08
N GLY A 121 -22.33 -7.41 0.65
CA GLY A 121 -20.98 -7.83 0.24
C GLY A 121 -20.80 -9.36 0.20
N PRO A 122 -21.14 -10.06 1.29
CA PRO A 122 -21.08 -11.52 1.33
C PRO A 122 -21.93 -12.23 0.28
N LEU A 123 -23.07 -11.69 -0.09
CA LEU A 123 -23.96 -12.27 -1.12
C LEU A 123 -23.34 -12.10 -2.51
N TRP A 124 -22.81 -10.91 -2.82
CA TRP A 124 -22.12 -10.65 -4.09
C TRP A 124 -20.87 -11.51 -4.25
N TYR A 125 -20.13 -11.73 -3.18
CA TYR A 125 -18.94 -12.59 -3.22
C TYR A 125 -19.32 -14.07 -3.45
N ARG A 126 -20.36 -14.57 -2.77
CA ARG A 126 -20.89 -15.91 -3.05
C ARG A 126 -21.39 -16.07 -4.50
N LEU A 127 -22.02 -15.01 -5.03
CA LEU A 127 -22.43 -14.99 -6.43
C LEU A 127 -21.22 -15.05 -7.35
N PHE A 128 -20.19 -14.21 -7.14
CA PHE A 128 -18.94 -14.28 -7.89
C PHE A 128 -18.32 -15.68 -7.89
N LEU A 129 -18.27 -16.34 -6.75
CA LEU A 129 -17.72 -17.70 -6.64
C LEU A 129 -18.50 -18.73 -7.48
N ARG A 130 -19.83 -18.63 -7.54
CA ARG A 130 -20.73 -19.60 -8.19
C ARG A 130 -20.96 -19.36 -9.66
N LEU A 131 -20.86 -18.13 -10.13
CA LEU A 131 -21.09 -17.80 -11.53
C LEU A 131 -20.09 -18.55 -12.41
N PRO A 132 -20.53 -19.08 -13.56
CA PRO A 132 -19.62 -19.62 -14.57
C PRO A 132 -18.83 -18.49 -15.23
N GLY A 133 -17.81 -18.87 -15.99
CA GLY A 133 -16.98 -17.94 -16.75
C GLY A 133 -15.56 -17.85 -16.22
N LYS A 134 -14.71 -17.20 -16.99
CA LYS A 134 -13.30 -17.06 -16.73
C LYS A 134 -13.08 -16.03 -15.64
N LYS A 135 -12.53 -16.44 -14.52
CA LYS A 135 -12.32 -15.58 -13.37
C LYS A 135 -11.05 -15.93 -12.61
N ARG A 136 -10.48 -14.92 -11.95
CA ARG A 136 -9.35 -15.06 -11.03
C ARG A 136 -9.60 -14.22 -9.79
N LEU A 137 -9.25 -14.77 -8.64
CA LEU A 137 -9.26 -14.08 -7.35
C LEU A 137 -7.84 -13.68 -6.98
N LEU A 138 -7.66 -12.44 -6.58
CA LEU A 138 -6.38 -11.84 -6.21
C LEU A 138 -6.43 -11.32 -4.77
N PRO A 139 -6.35 -12.19 -3.74
CA PRO A 139 -6.20 -11.72 -2.36
C PRO A 139 -4.79 -11.17 -2.15
N ILE A 140 -4.69 -10.06 -1.39
CA ILE A 140 -3.39 -9.38 -1.18
C ILE A 140 -2.46 -10.10 -0.20
N THR A 141 -2.94 -11.10 0.54
CA THR A 141 -2.14 -11.90 1.49
C THR A 141 -2.65 -13.34 1.56
N HIS A 142 -1.77 -14.25 1.97
CA HIS A 142 -2.20 -15.62 2.31
C HIS A 142 -3.19 -15.64 3.47
N ALA A 143 -3.03 -14.73 4.43
CA ALA A 143 -3.97 -14.58 5.54
C ALA A 143 -5.38 -14.23 5.04
N LEU A 144 -5.52 -13.26 4.14
CA LEU A 144 -6.81 -12.91 3.54
C LEU A 144 -7.41 -14.09 2.75
N ARG A 145 -6.59 -14.80 1.96
CA ARG A 145 -7.03 -16.00 1.27
C ARG A 145 -7.64 -17.02 2.23
N ARG A 146 -6.92 -17.35 3.31
CA ARG A 146 -7.41 -18.30 4.35
C ARG A 146 -8.73 -17.86 4.96
N GLU A 147 -8.87 -16.59 5.30
CA GLU A 147 -10.11 -16.03 5.86
C GLU A 147 -11.28 -16.11 4.87
N LEU A 148 -11.05 -15.82 3.59
CA LEU A 148 -12.07 -15.95 2.54
C LEU A 148 -12.50 -17.41 2.36
N GLU A 149 -11.56 -18.34 2.30
CA GLU A 149 -11.82 -19.77 2.15
C GLU A 149 -12.52 -20.39 3.39
N CYS A 150 -12.23 -19.90 4.59
CA CYS A 150 -12.93 -20.34 5.80
C CYS A 150 -14.40 -19.91 5.83
N ARG A 151 -14.72 -18.70 5.34
CA ARG A 151 -16.05 -18.09 5.48
C ARG A 151 -16.97 -18.32 4.29
N TYR A 152 -16.43 -18.63 3.11
CA TYR A 152 -17.19 -18.68 1.86
C TYR A 152 -16.98 -19.97 1.09
N ARG A 153 -18.06 -20.42 0.43
CA ARG A 153 -18.08 -21.61 -0.46
C ARG A 153 -18.81 -21.28 -1.77
N PRO A 154 -18.48 -21.88 -2.92
CA PRO A 154 -17.35 -22.83 -3.09
C PRO A 154 -15.99 -22.14 -2.99
N ILE A 155 -14.92 -22.92 -2.78
CA ILE A 155 -13.53 -22.46 -2.89
C ILE A 155 -13.16 -22.54 -4.38
N LEU A 156 -12.44 -21.52 -4.88
CA LEU A 156 -11.90 -21.55 -6.24
C LEU A 156 -10.70 -22.51 -6.31
N PRO A 157 -10.48 -23.16 -7.47
CA PRO A 157 -9.26 -23.93 -7.71
C PRO A 157 -7.99 -23.08 -7.50
N ASP A 158 -6.90 -23.70 -7.09
CA ASP A 158 -5.63 -22.98 -6.86
C ASP A 158 -5.12 -22.22 -8.09
N GLY A 159 -5.36 -22.75 -9.30
CA GLY A 159 -5.01 -22.06 -10.56
C GLY A 159 -5.77 -20.74 -10.81
N ASP A 160 -6.91 -20.57 -10.15
CA ASP A 160 -7.76 -19.39 -10.25
C ASP A 160 -7.55 -18.39 -9.06
N VAL A 161 -6.61 -18.68 -8.19
CA VAL A 161 -6.27 -17.81 -7.05
C VAL A 161 -4.78 -17.49 -7.10
N VAL A 162 -4.44 -16.20 -7.16
CA VAL A 162 -3.06 -15.71 -7.12
C VAL A 162 -2.92 -14.73 -5.97
N ILE A 163 -1.97 -14.98 -5.06
CA ILE A 163 -1.66 -14.01 -4.00
C ILE A 163 -0.98 -12.82 -4.64
N ALA A 164 -1.59 -11.65 -4.50
CA ALA A 164 -1.15 -10.41 -5.13
C ALA A 164 -0.92 -9.31 -4.08
N PRO A 165 0.18 -9.39 -3.29
CA PRO A 165 0.48 -8.36 -2.30
C PRO A 165 0.67 -7.00 -2.95
N ASP A 166 0.62 -5.93 -2.19
CA ASP A 166 1.01 -4.62 -2.69
C ASP A 166 2.47 -4.65 -3.18
N GLY A 167 2.86 -3.67 -3.94
CA GLY A 167 4.17 -3.63 -4.57
C GLY A 167 4.86 -2.27 -4.43
N VAL A 168 5.99 -2.15 -5.12
CA VAL A 168 6.78 -0.92 -5.22
C VAL A 168 7.25 -0.69 -6.65
N ASP A 169 7.45 0.57 -7.05
CA ASP A 169 8.13 0.95 -8.29
C ASP A 169 9.64 0.95 -8.02
N LEU A 170 10.35 -0.10 -8.38
CA LEU A 170 11.78 -0.26 -8.07
C LEU A 170 12.64 0.82 -8.69
N GLU A 171 12.31 1.27 -9.90
CA GLU A 171 13.02 2.33 -10.63
C GLU A 171 13.12 3.65 -9.86
N ARG A 172 12.19 3.91 -8.96
CA ARG A 172 12.21 5.10 -8.10
C ARG A 172 13.22 5.02 -6.96
N TYR A 173 13.78 3.82 -6.73
CA TYR A 173 14.71 3.51 -5.64
C TYR A 173 16.11 3.13 -6.12
N GLU A 174 16.36 3.09 -7.45
CA GLU A 174 17.64 2.68 -8.03
C GLU A 174 18.79 3.64 -7.72
N HIS A 175 18.52 4.93 -7.69
CA HIS A 175 19.52 5.99 -7.56
C HIS A 175 19.31 6.86 -6.31
N LEU A 176 18.90 6.23 -5.20
CA LEU A 176 18.74 6.95 -3.95
C LEU A 176 20.12 7.38 -3.39
N PRO A 177 20.22 8.61 -2.87
CA PRO A 177 21.43 9.03 -2.18
C PRO A 177 21.60 8.25 -0.87
N ASP A 178 22.84 8.26 -0.35
CA ASP A 178 23.09 7.80 1.02
C ASP A 178 22.32 8.64 2.05
N PRO A 179 22.11 8.14 3.28
CA PRO A 179 21.29 8.82 4.27
C PRO A 179 21.73 10.25 4.59
N GLU A 180 23.01 10.49 4.66
CA GLU A 180 23.55 11.82 4.98
C GLU A 180 23.32 12.82 3.84
N SER A 181 23.56 12.39 2.60
CA SER A 181 23.30 13.18 1.40
C SER A 181 21.81 13.48 1.23
N ALA A 182 20.94 12.51 1.51
CA ALA A 182 19.50 12.71 1.49
C ALA A 182 19.05 13.75 2.54
N ARG A 183 19.59 13.67 3.76
CA ARG A 183 19.31 14.65 4.82
C ARG A 183 19.77 16.06 4.43
N ARG A 184 20.95 16.21 3.86
CA ARG A 184 21.43 17.51 3.36
C ARG A 184 20.50 18.10 2.28
N GLN A 185 20.06 17.27 1.32
CA GLN A 185 19.12 17.72 0.26
C GLN A 185 17.76 18.15 0.83
N LEU A 186 17.32 17.52 1.92
CA LEU A 186 16.03 17.81 2.57
C LEU A 186 16.13 18.91 3.65
N GLY A 187 17.32 19.43 3.94
CA GLY A 187 17.54 20.39 5.06
C GLY A 187 17.27 19.79 6.44
N LEU A 188 17.42 18.46 6.58
CA LEU A 188 17.22 17.77 7.86
C LEU A 188 18.49 17.80 8.71
N PRO A 189 18.37 17.70 10.06
CA PRO A 189 19.50 17.66 10.96
C PRO A 189 20.45 16.48 10.64
N PRO A 190 21.77 16.65 10.83
CA PRO A 190 22.74 15.56 10.73
C PRO A 190 22.57 14.54 11.85
N GLY A 191 23.12 13.34 11.68
CA GLY A 191 23.09 12.26 12.66
C GLY A 191 22.10 11.16 12.36
N LEU A 192 22.11 10.13 13.19
CA LEU A 192 21.26 8.94 13.01
C LEU A 192 19.77 9.36 13.00
N THR A 193 19.07 8.89 11.99
CA THR A 193 17.68 9.29 11.72
C THR A 193 16.78 8.08 11.61
N VAL A 194 15.69 8.09 12.36
CA VAL A 194 14.61 7.10 12.34
C VAL A 194 13.42 7.70 11.62
N VAL A 195 12.93 7.02 10.59
CA VAL A 195 11.82 7.53 9.77
C VAL A 195 10.63 6.57 9.81
N CYS A 196 9.44 7.14 9.91
CA CYS A 196 8.17 6.45 9.69
C CYS A 196 7.36 7.19 8.62
N THR A 197 6.80 6.47 7.64
CA THR A 197 5.96 7.07 6.60
C THR A 197 4.50 6.64 6.71
N GLY A 198 3.58 7.51 6.35
CA GLY A 198 2.14 7.26 6.27
C GLY A 198 1.28 8.14 7.15
N HIS A 199 -0.03 7.89 7.14
CA HIS A 199 -0.98 8.63 7.96
C HIS A 199 -0.85 8.32 9.45
N LEU A 200 -1.24 9.29 10.30
CA LEU A 200 -1.22 9.23 11.76
C LEU A 200 -2.51 8.60 12.34
N TYR A 201 -3.10 7.63 11.64
CA TYR A 201 -4.28 6.92 12.14
C TYR A 201 -3.96 6.09 13.39
N ALA A 202 -4.99 5.84 14.21
CA ALA A 202 -4.87 4.96 15.38
C ALA A 202 -4.34 3.58 14.98
N GLY A 203 -3.46 3.02 15.81
CA GLY A 203 -2.82 1.73 15.56
C GLY A 203 -1.60 1.78 14.63
N ARG A 204 -1.24 2.96 14.10
CA ARG A 204 -0.05 3.13 13.24
C ARG A 204 1.23 3.43 14.02
N GLY A 205 1.15 3.44 15.37
CA GLY A 205 2.30 3.55 16.27
C GLY A 205 2.83 4.96 16.49
N ALA A 206 2.04 6.01 16.24
CA ALA A 206 2.47 7.39 16.48
C ALA A 206 2.81 7.65 17.97
N HIS A 207 2.10 7.00 18.90
CA HIS A 207 2.41 7.09 20.32
C HIS A 207 3.74 6.42 20.67
N LEU A 208 4.01 5.25 20.11
CA LEU A 208 5.28 4.55 20.28
C LEU A 208 6.44 5.38 19.69
N PHE A 209 6.23 5.99 18.53
CA PHE A 209 7.22 6.86 17.87
C PHE A 209 7.62 8.03 18.77
N LEU A 210 6.65 8.70 19.39
CA LEU A 210 6.89 9.77 20.36
C LEU A 210 7.63 9.25 21.61
N THR A 211 7.25 8.08 22.12
CA THR A 211 7.88 7.42 23.27
C THR A 211 9.35 7.05 23.00
N LEU A 212 9.65 6.62 21.77
CA LEU A 212 11.02 6.34 21.33
C LEU A 212 11.82 7.65 21.21
N ALA A 213 11.26 8.70 20.61
CA ALA A 213 11.92 9.99 20.49
C ALA A 213 12.32 10.56 21.86
N ALA A 214 11.45 10.45 22.85
CA ALA A 214 11.75 10.85 24.23
C ALA A 214 12.87 10.01 24.87
N GLY A 215 12.97 8.72 24.53
CA GLY A 215 14.01 7.83 25.05
C GLY A 215 15.38 7.99 24.38
N PHE A 216 15.45 8.64 23.21
CA PHE A 216 16.67 8.75 22.41
C PHE A 216 16.91 10.20 21.92
N PRO A 217 17.23 11.15 22.81
CA PRO A 217 17.32 12.58 22.47
C PRO A 217 18.42 12.94 21.47
N LYS A 218 19.40 12.04 21.24
CA LYS A 218 20.48 12.19 20.25
C LYS A 218 20.17 11.60 18.89
N ILE A 219 19.02 10.97 18.72
CA ILE A 219 18.54 10.39 17.44
C ILE A 219 17.47 11.30 16.89
N ASN A 220 17.51 11.57 15.59
CA ASN A 220 16.47 12.32 14.91
C ASN A 220 15.30 11.41 14.57
N PHE A 221 14.08 11.87 14.81
CA PHE A 221 12.86 11.17 14.47
C PHE A 221 12.08 11.97 13.43
N LEU A 222 11.70 11.34 12.32
CA LEU A 222 11.00 11.98 11.22
C LEU A 222 9.74 11.18 10.87
N TRP A 223 8.57 11.79 11.04
CA TRP A 223 7.32 11.23 10.53
C TRP A 223 6.92 11.92 9.25
N VAL A 224 6.79 11.15 8.16
CA VAL A 224 6.47 11.64 6.82
C VAL A 224 5.04 11.27 6.47
N GLY A 225 4.18 12.26 6.32
CA GLY A 225 2.76 12.09 6.05
C GLY A 225 1.87 12.56 7.19
N GLY A 226 0.57 12.33 7.06
CA GLY A 226 -0.45 12.79 8.00
C GLY A 226 -1.26 13.95 7.46
N ARG A 227 -2.51 14.03 7.89
CA ARG A 227 -3.39 15.17 7.61
C ARG A 227 -2.94 16.37 8.44
N PRO A 228 -3.17 17.61 7.98
CA PRO A 228 -2.72 18.80 8.70
C PRO A 228 -3.14 18.82 10.18
N GLN A 229 -4.38 18.43 10.46
CA GLN A 229 -4.93 18.39 11.81
C GLN A 229 -4.26 17.33 12.71
N ASP A 230 -4.07 16.11 12.17
CA ASP A 230 -3.37 15.04 12.91
C ASP A 230 -1.92 15.44 13.23
N VAL A 231 -1.25 16.09 12.27
CA VAL A 231 0.13 16.55 12.40
C VAL A 231 0.23 17.63 13.50
N GLU A 232 -0.70 18.57 13.53
CA GLU A 232 -0.71 19.62 14.55
C GLU A 232 -0.92 19.07 15.96
N ASP A 233 -1.85 18.11 16.11
CA ASP A 233 -2.08 17.43 17.37
C ASP A 233 -0.82 16.71 17.88
N TRP A 234 -0.09 16.03 16.99
CA TRP A 234 1.13 15.32 17.36
C TRP A 234 2.31 16.26 17.61
N ARG A 235 2.43 17.38 16.89
CA ARG A 235 3.41 18.44 17.19
C ARG A 235 3.17 19.04 18.56
N SER A 236 1.94 19.34 18.91
CA SER A 236 1.56 19.87 20.20
C SER A 236 1.94 18.91 21.33
N ARG A 237 1.70 17.61 21.16
CA ARG A 237 2.12 16.57 22.14
C ARG A 237 3.64 16.48 22.26
N ALA A 238 4.37 16.53 21.16
CA ALA A 238 5.83 16.53 21.17
C ALA A 238 6.39 17.76 21.87
N SER A 239 5.85 18.94 21.59
CA SER A 239 6.22 20.20 22.27
C SER A 239 5.92 20.17 23.78
N ALA A 240 4.75 19.68 24.17
CA ALA A 240 4.38 19.51 25.58
C ALA A 240 5.31 18.54 26.33
N ALA A 241 5.86 17.54 25.60
CA ALA A 241 6.87 16.62 26.12
C ALA A 241 8.30 17.15 26.05
N GLY A 242 8.53 18.40 25.59
CA GLY A 242 9.84 19.03 25.47
C GLY A 242 10.76 18.45 24.41
N LEU A 243 10.22 17.70 23.41
CA LEU A 243 11.01 17.01 22.41
C LEU A 243 11.46 17.98 21.30
N GLN A 244 12.77 18.00 21.03
CA GLN A 244 13.39 18.82 19.99
C GLN A 244 13.89 17.97 18.79
N ASN A 245 13.90 16.65 18.94
CA ASN A 245 14.45 15.70 17.97
C ASN A 245 13.38 15.03 17.10
N LEU A 246 12.18 15.59 17.04
CA LEU A 246 11.03 15.01 16.35
C LEU A 246 10.45 15.99 15.32
N THR A 247 10.37 15.56 14.07
CA THR A 247 9.85 16.35 12.94
C THR A 247 8.67 15.65 12.29
N TYR A 248 7.62 16.39 11.97
CA TYR A 248 6.45 15.93 11.18
C TYR A 248 6.37 16.76 9.90
N THR A 249 6.34 16.12 8.73
CA THR A 249 6.25 16.83 7.45
C THR A 249 4.82 17.20 7.05
N GLY A 250 3.84 16.40 7.47
CA GLY A 250 2.51 16.37 6.85
C GLY A 250 2.53 15.61 5.53
N PHE A 251 1.40 15.67 4.81
CA PHE A 251 1.26 15.02 3.51
C PHE A 251 2.28 15.54 2.50
N LEU A 252 2.88 14.62 1.77
CA LEU A 252 3.76 14.89 0.65
C LEU A 252 3.31 14.09 -0.59
N PRO A 253 3.45 14.63 -1.80
CA PRO A 253 3.23 13.86 -3.02
C PRO A 253 4.07 12.59 -3.03
N ASN A 254 3.50 11.50 -3.55
CA ASN A 254 4.15 10.19 -3.51
C ASN A 254 5.52 10.19 -4.21
N GLU A 255 5.70 11.03 -5.23
CA GLU A 255 6.97 11.24 -5.93
C GLU A 255 8.13 11.57 -4.97
N ARG A 256 7.89 12.31 -3.89
CA ARG A 256 8.93 12.75 -2.94
C ARG A 256 9.28 11.71 -1.88
N ILE A 257 8.44 10.71 -1.67
CA ILE A 257 8.59 9.73 -0.56
C ILE A 257 9.93 8.99 -0.58
N PRO A 258 10.46 8.51 -1.73
CA PRO A 258 11.73 7.78 -1.75
C PRO A 258 12.90 8.56 -1.16
N LEU A 259 12.99 9.87 -1.40
CA LEU A 259 14.06 10.71 -0.87
C LEU A 259 14.00 10.82 0.66
N TYR A 260 12.78 10.91 1.23
CA TYR A 260 12.61 10.92 2.70
C TYR A 260 12.93 9.56 3.33
N GLN A 261 12.61 8.46 2.65
CA GLN A 261 12.98 7.12 3.09
C GLN A 261 14.49 6.90 2.97
N ALA A 262 15.15 7.48 1.95
CA ALA A 262 16.60 7.45 1.80
C ALA A 262 17.33 8.17 2.95
N ALA A 263 16.73 9.20 3.54
CA ALA A 263 17.29 9.94 4.68
C ALA A 263 17.36 9.13 5.98
N ALA A 264 16.69 7.97 6.02
CA ALA A 264 16.65 7.09 7.19
C ALA A 264 17.90 6.24 7.34
N ASP A 265 18.36 6.04 8.57
CA ASP A 265 19.22 4.93 8.97
C ASP A 265 18.39 3.71 9.37
N ILE A 266 17.20 3.95 9.95
CA ILE A 266 16.24 2.93 10.37
C ILE A 266 14.83 3.38 9.95
N LEU A 267 14.09 2.49 9.30
CA LEU A 267 12.70 2.67 8.91
C LEU A 267 11.79 1.91 9.90
N LEU A 268 10.79 2.60 10.45
CA LEU A 268 9.91 2.03 11.47
C LEU A 268 8.56 1.61 10.90
N MET A 269 8.14 0.37 11.24
CA MET A 269 6.78 -0.15 11.01
C MET A 269 6.12 -0.52 12.35
N PRO A 270 5.73 0.46 13.18
CA PRO A 270 5.30 0.24 14.55
C PRO A 270 3.78 -0.02 14.64
N TYR A 271 3.28 -1.01 13.88
CA TYR A 271 1.86 -1.36 13.91
C TYR A 271 1.46 -1.96 15.26
N GLU A 272 0.30 -1.56 15.74
CA GLU A 272 -0.33 -2.13 16.93
C GLU A 272 -1.16 -3.38 16.56
N ARG A 273 -1.71 -4.08 17.56
CA ARG A 273 -2.58 -5.26 17.34
C ARG A 273 -3.93 -4.91 16.70
N THR A 274 -4.29 -3.64 16.72
CA THR A 274 -5.49 -3.10 16.07
C THR A 274 -5.09 -1.90 15.24
N VAL A 275 -5.36 -1.92 13.93
CA VAL A 275 -5.01 -0.85 13.01
C VAL A 275 -6.27 -0.35 12.32
N SER A 276 -6.60 0.93 12.53
CA SER A 276 -7.69 1.57 11.84
C SER A 276 -7.33 1.87 10.37
N THR A 277 -8.31 1.70 9.48
CA THR A 277 -8.21 2.09 8.08
C THR A 277 -9.07 3.31 7.79
N SER A 278 -8.90 3.92 6.61
CA SER A 278 -9.72 5.04 6.15
C SER A 278 -11.21 4.68 5.98
N SER A 279 -11.52 3.40 5.86
CA SER A 279 -12.90 2.86 5.73
C SER A 279 -13.49 2.38 7.06
N GLY A 280 -12.71 2.43 8.16
CA GLY A 280 -13.06 1.80 9.44
C GLY A 280 -12.78 0.29 9.44
N GLY A 281 -12.74 -0.33 10.61
CA GLY A 281 -12.42 -1.74 10.78
C GLY A 281 -10.96 -2.00 11.14
N ASN A 282 -10.66 -3.24 11.55
CA ASN A 282 -9.31 -3.71 11.87
C ASN A 282 -8.84 -4.66 10.77
N THR A 283 -7.81 -4.27 10.05
CA THR A 283 -7.25 -5.06 8.94
C THR A 283 -5.85 -5.59 9.22
N VAL A 284 -5.38 -5.45 10.46
CA VAL A 284 -3.99 -5.78 10.84
C VAL A 284 -3.61 -7.24 10.54
N GLU A 285 -4.60 -8.14 10.56
CA GLU A 285 -4.37 -9.58 10.35
C GLU A 285 -4.30 -9.99 8.88
N ILE A 286 -4.75 -9.11 7.97
CA ILE A 286 -4.90 -9.44 6.54
C ILE A 286 -4.29 -8.39 5.60
N CYS A 287 -3.72 -7.29 6.14
CA CYS A 287 -3.22 -6.17 5.34
C CYS A 287 -1.91 -6.48 4.62
N SER A 288 -1.70 -5.79 3.50
CA SER A 288 -0.43 -5.74 2.77
C SER A 288 0.00 -4.27 2.68
N PRO A 289 0.79 -3.74 3.63
CA PRO A 289 1.09 -2.31 3.63
C PRO A 289 2.12 -1.95 2.56
N MET A 290 1.80 -1.07 1.62
CA MET A 290 2.71 -0.57 0.58
C MET A 290 4.06 -0.10 1.14
N LYS A 291 4.06 0.61 2.28
CA LYS A 291 5.31 1.09 2.91
C LYS A 291 6.31 -0.04 3.22
N MET A 292 5.85 -1.28 3.43
CA MET A 292 6.73 -2.42 3.66
C MET A 292 7.65 -2.65 2.46
N PHE A 293 7.07 -2.68 1.26
CA PHE A 293 7.81 -2.86 0.01
C PHE A 293 8.67 -1.64 -0.33
N GLU A 294 8.15 -0.43 -0.05
CA GLU A 294 8.90 0.82 -0.19
C GLU A 294 10.13 0.84 0.73
N TYR A 295 10.00 0.40 1.99
CA TYR A 295 11.10 0.32 2.95
C TYR A 295 12.15 -0.69 2.54
N MET A 296 11.72 -1.85 2.04
CA MET A 296 12.62 -2.85 1.47
C MET A 296 13.37 -2.26 0.27
N ALA A 297 12.68 -1.57 -0.64
CA ALA A 297 13.28 -0.94 -1.81
C ALA A 297 14.26 0.19 -1.46
N ALA A 298 14.00 0.93 -0.38
CA ALA A 298 14.93 1.95 0.11
C ALA A 298 16.24 1.36 0.64
N GLY A 299 16.31 0.05 0.90
CA GLY A 299 17.53 -0.63 1.35
C GLY A 299 18.03 -0.14 2.72
N ARG A 300 17.13 0.23 3.61
CA ARG A 300 17.43 0.66 4.99
C ARG A 300 17.00 -0.40 5.98
N ALA A 301 17.60 -0.42 7.17
CA ALA A 301 17.20 -1.35 8.22
C ALA A 301 15.73 -1.11 8.60
N ILE A 302 14.95 -2.16 8.58
CA ILE A 302 13.54 -2.12 8.96
C ILE A 302 13.39 -2.62 10.39
N LEU A 303 12.80 -1.81 11.26
CA LEU A 303 12.37 -2.21 12.60
C LEU A 303 10.84 -2.31 12.60
N SER A 304 10.33 -3.53 12.67
CA SER A 304 8.92 -3.85 12.42
C SER A 304 8.24 -4.49 13.63
N SER A 305 6.94 -4.25 13.76
CA SER A 305 6.10 -5.07 14.63
C SER A 305 6.10 -6.52 14.19
N ASP A 306 6.18 -7.43 15.14
CA ASP A 306 6.07 -8.87 14.93
C ASP A 306 4.58 -9.25 14.78
N LEU A 307 4.09 -9.18 13.55
CA LEU A 307 2.73 -9.54 13.17
C LEU A 307 2.77 -10.64 12.10
N PRO A 308 1.93 -11.69 12.22
CA PRO A 308 1.95 -12.84 11.30
C PRO A 308 1.85 -12.43 9.82
N VAL A 309 1.03 -11.45 9.50
CA VAL A 309 0.83 -10.99 8.12
C VAL A 309 2.06 -10.28 7.54
N LEU A 310 2.84 -9.56 8.37
CA LEU A 310 4.08 -8.93 7.92
C LEU A 310 5.17 -9.97 7.69
N ARG A 311 5.14 -11.07 8.42
CA ARG A 311 6.03 -12.22 8.24
C ARG A 311 5.76 -13.04 6.97
N GLU A 312 4.69 -12.78 6.25
CA GLU A 312 4.50 -13.33 4.90
C GLU A 312 5.57 -12.79 3.91
N VAL A 313 6.18 -11.64 4.22
CA VAL A 313 7.18 -10.96 3.39
C VAL A 313 8.49 -10.72 4.14
N LEU A 314 8.42 -10.20 5.37
CA LEU A 314 9.59 -9.89 6.19
C LEU A 314 10.03 -11.11 7.01
N ASN A 315 11.35 -11.21 7.24
CA ASN A 315 11.97 -12.26 8.04
C ASN A 315 13.21 -11.69 8.77
N GLU A 316 13.87 -12.50 9.59
CA GLU A 316 15.02 -12.08 10.41
C GLU A 316 16.25 -11.66 9.60
N HIS A 317 16.33 -12.00 8.30
CA HIS A 317 17.42 -11.59 7.43
C HIS A 317 17.21 -10.20 6.84
N ASN A 318 15.95 -9.75 6.67
CA ASN A 318 15.61 -8.49 6.01
C ASN A 318 14.92 -7.47 6.93
N ALA A 319 14.57 -7.85 8.17
CA ALA A 319 13.96 -6.95 9.15
C ALA A 319 14.30 -7.36 10.58
N PHE A 320 14.18 -6.42 11.50
CA PHE A 320 14.26 -6.65 12.94
C PHE A 320 12.85 -6.54 13.55
N PHE A 321 12.47 -7.51 14.38
CA PHE A 321 11.10 -7.58 14.90
C PHE A 321 10.99 -7.22 16.38
N CYS A 322 9.89 -6.56 16.72
CA CYS A 322 9.50 -6.24 18.08
C CYS A 322 8.05 -6.63 18.35
N PRO A 323 7.72 -7.13 19.55
CA PRO A 323 6.34 -7.35 19.93
C PRO A 323 5.51 -6.06 19.83
N PRO A 324 4.31 -6.09 19.21
CA PRO A 324 3.42 -4.93 19.20
C PRO A 324 3.07 -4.47 20.61
N GLY A 325 3.17 -3.15 20.86
CA GLY A 325 2.80 -2.55 22.14
C GLY A 325 3.86 -2.64 23.25
N ASP A 326 4.94 -3.39 23.08
CA ASP A 326 6.03 -3.48 24.06
C ASP A 326 7.09 -2.39 23.83
N SER A 327 6.88 -1.20 24.41
CA SER A 327 7.81 -0.07 24.26
C SER A 327 9.21 -0.36 24.79
N GLY A 328 9.36 -1.27 25.78
CA GLY A 328 10.65 -1.69 26.33
C GLY A 328 11.44 -2.50 25.31
N ALA A 329 10.81 -3.49 24.66
CA ALA A 329 11.43 -4.26 23.58
C ALA A 329 11.83 -3.36 22.40
N TRP A 330 10.99 -2.38 22.02
CA TRP A 330 11.30 -1.43 20.96
C TRP A 330 12.49 -0.53 21.30
N LYS A 331 12.58 -0.01 22.53
CA LYS A 331 13.74 0.76 23.00
C LYS A 331 15.01 -0.06 22.96
N LYS A 332 14.98 -1.32 23.43
CA LYS A 332 16.12 -2.22 23.40
C LYS A 332 16.58 -2.48 21.96
N SER A 333 15.66 -2.80 21.07
CA SER A 333 15.94 -3.10 19.65
C SER A 333 16.48 -1.87 18.91
N LEU A 334 15.90 -0.69 19.16
CA LEU A 334 16.40 0.55 18.59
C LEU A 334 17.81 0.87 19.09
N SER A 335 18.10 0.67 20.36
CA SER A 335 19.44 0.84 20.92
C SER A 335 20.48 -0.06 20.24
N LEU A 336 20.14 -1.36 20.06
CA LEU A 336 21.01 -2.33 19.35
C LEU A 336 21.26 -1.90 17.90
N LEU A 337 20.19 -1.56 17.15
CA LEU A 337 20.34 -1.14 15.75
C LEU A 337 21.07 0.19 15.62
N SER A 338 20.90 1.12 16.57
CA SER A 338 21.58 2.41 16.56
C SER A 338 23.09 2.25 16.70
N ALA A 339 23.53 1.32 17.53
CA ALA A 339 24.95 1.07 17.80
C ALA A 339 25.66 0.25 16.70
N ASP A 340 24.93 -0.56 15.92
CA ASP A 340 25.49 -1.50 14.96
C ASP A 340 25.18 -1.11 13.51
N SER A 341 26.06 -0.33 12.91
CA SER A 341 25.94 0.10 11.50
C SER A 341 26.05 -1.05 10.51
N LYS A 342 26.89 -2.05 10.80
CA LYS A 342 27.07 -3.23 9.94
C LYS A 342 25.78 -4.04 9.87
N ARG A 343 25.13 -4.23 11.02
CA ARG A 343 23.86 -4.93 11.07
C ARG A 343 22.75 -4.17 10.31
N ARG A 344 22.66 -2.84 10.46
CA ARG A 344 21.74 -2.02 9.68
C ARG A 344 21.95 -2.19 8.19
N GLN A 345 23.21 -2.15 7.75
CA GLN A 345 23.56 -2.31 6.34
C GLN A 345 23.18 -3.70 5.82
N ALA A 346 23.50 -4.76 6.56
CA ALA A 346 23.17 -6.14 6.18
C ALA A 346 21.66 -6.35 6.02
N LEU A 347 20.86 -5.90 6.99
CA LEU A 347 19.40 -5.97 6.92
C LEU A 347 18.85 -5.21 5.70
N GLY A 348 19.34 -3.99 5.46
CA GLY A 348 18.92 -3.19 4.32
C GLY A 348 19.27 -3.81 2.98
N GLN A 349 20.47 -4.39 2.83
CA GLN A 349 20.88 -5.08 1.61
C GLN A 349 20.02 -6.33 1.34
N CYS A 350 19.74 -7.14 2.35
CA CYS A 350 18.85 -8.29 2.20
C CYS A 350 17.43 -7.85 1.84
N ALA A 351 16.89 -6.82 2.49
CA ALA A 351 15.59 -6.28 2.16
C ALA A 351 15.51 -5.79 0.71
N ARG A 352 16.56 -5.06 0.24
CA ARG A 352 16.65 -4.56 -1.14
C ARG A 352 16.73 -5.69 -2.17
N ALA A 353 17.42 -6.78 -1.86
CA ALA A 353 17.47 -7.95 -2.73
C ALA A 353 16.11 -8.68 -2.78
N ASP A 354 15.47 -8.87 -1.64
CA ASP A 354 14.21 -9.60 -1.53
C ASP A 354 13.02 -8.88 -2.21
N VAL A 355 13.05 -7.55 -2.28
CA VAL A 355 11.91 -6.76 -2.80
C VAL A 355 11.72 -6.86 -4.31
N GLU A 356 12.70 -7.33 -5.07
CA GLU A 356 12.63 -7.39 -6.54
C GLU A 356 11.44 -8.19 -7.05
N ARG A 357 11.05 -9.24 -6.34
CA ARG A 357 9.85 -10.03 -6.65
C ARG A 357 8.53 -9.34 -6.35
N TYR A 358 8.56 -8.23 -5.61
CA TYR A 358 7.38 -7.46 -5.18
C TYR A 358 7.23 -6.12 -5.91
N SER A 359 7.79 -5.97 -7.11
CA SER A 359 7.49 -4.80 -7.93
C SER A 359 6.04 -4.83 -8.44
N TRP A 360 5.44 -3.66 -8.65
CA TRP A 360 4.13 -3.58 -9.29
C TRP A 360 4.10 -4.29 -10.64
N LEU A 361 5.21 -4.21 -11.39
CA LEU A 361 5.37 -4.88 -12.68
C LEU A 361 5.35 -6.41 -12.55
N SER A 362 6.12 -6.96 -11.60
CA SER A 362 6.14 -8.42 -11.32
C SER A 362 4.77 -8.92 -10.88
N ARG A 363 4.10 -8.16 -10.01
CA ARG A 363 2.75 -8.43 -9.54
C ARG A 363 1.73 -8.48 -10.68
N ALA A 364 1.75 -7.48 -11.56
CA ALA A 364 0.86 -7.44 -12.73
C ALA A 364 1.10 -8.63 -13.67
N ARG A 365 2.37 -8.98 -13.92
CA ARG A 365 2.74 -10.15 -14.73
C ARG A 365 2.20 -11.45 -14.13
N GLN A 366 2.43 -11.69 -12.84
CA GLN A 366 1.92 -12.87 -12.13
C GLN A 366 0.38 -12.93 -12.13
N SER A 367 -0.29 -11.79 -11.97
CA SER A 367 -1.74 -11.72 -12.01
C SER A 367 -2.31 -12.15 -13.37
N LEU A 368 -1.60 -11.88 -14.47
CA LEU A 368 -2.00 -12.20 -15.83
C LEU A 368 -1.50 -13.57 -16.31
N GLU A 369 -0.51 -14.14 -15.64
CA GLU A 369 0.12 -15.41 -16.04
C GLU A 369 -0.92 -16.54 -16.15
N ASN A 370 -0.92 -17.25 -17.27
CA ASN A 370 -1.88 -18.34 -17.55
C ASN A 370 -3.37 -17.92 -17.48
N PHE A 371 -3.65 -16.63 -17.47
CA PHE A 371 -5.01 -16.13 -17.58
C PHE A 371 -5.34 -15.78 -19.04
N GLY A 372 -4.88 -16.49 -20.04
CA GLY A 372 -5.11 -16.20 -21.46
C GLY A 372 -6.53 -15.68 -21.75
N CYS A 373 -6.69 -14.60 -22.45
CA CYS A 373 -7.99 -14.10 -22.94
C CYS A 373 -8.26 -14.67 -24.31
#